data_f7d996ff7261cdb5b2f5bc2081804255
#
_entry.id   f7d996ff7261cdb5b2f5bc2081804255
#
_cell.length_a   1.000
_cell.length_b   1.000
_cell.length_c   1.000
_cell.angle_alpha   90.00
_cell.angle_beta   90.00
_cell.angle_gamma   90.00
#
_symmetry.space_group_name_H-M   'P 1'
#
loop_
_entity.id
_entity.type
_entity.pdbx_description
1 polymer ?
#
loop_
_entity_poly.entity_id
_entity_poly.type
_entity_poly.pdbx_seq_one_letter_code
_entity_poly.pdbx_strand_id
1 'polypeptide(L)'
;MLLTNWEEIIFYCFAAATAIQVFYYTWFFSRIAFYKQKPKTQTQDHPVSVIICARDEDENLARNLPGVLVQTYPSTYEVVAVNDNSVDDSKYILQELKKTFKSLNVIELTHEAKLISGKKYPLSIGIKESRHEVLLLTDADCVPASEFWIQKMQDAYDEKIEFVFG
;
A
#
# COMPACT_ATOMS: atom_id res chain seq x y z
N MET A 1 -32.78 46.42 -24.26
CA MET A 1 -31.92 46.02 -23.16
C MET A 1 -30.88 45.08 -23.75
N LEU A 2 -29.77 45.67 -24.19
CA LEU A 2 -28.65 44.91 -24.79
C LEU A 2 -27.97 44.24 -23.63
N LEU A 3 -28.26 42.93 -23.43
CA LEU A 3 -27.43 42.06 -22.61
C LEU A 3 -26.01 42.15 -23.20
N THR A 4 -25.08 42.54 -22.37
CA THR A 4 -23.69 42.67 -22.80
C THR A 4 -23.20 41.32 -23.24
N ASN A 5 -22.64 41.18 -24.43
CA ASN A 5 -22.12 39.93 -25.02
C ASN A 5 -21.13 39.18 -24.08
N TRP A 6 -20.68 39.79 -23.03
CA TRP A 6 -19.79 39.21 -22.01
C TRP A 6 -20.46 38.14 -21.14
N GLU A 7 -21.73 38.31 -20.77
CA GLU A 7 -22.47 37.33 -19.95
C GLU A 7 -22.66 36.03 -20.74
N GLU A 8 -22.99 36.11 -22.02
CA GLU A 8 -23.13 34.98 -22.92
C GLU A 8 -21.78 34.30 -23.13
N ILE A 9 -20.72 35.06 -23.33
CA ILE A 9 -19.36 34.50 -23.50
C ILE A 9 -18.91 33.75 -22.25
N ILE A 10 -19.12 34.33 -21.06
CA ILE A 10 -18.81 33.68 -19.78
C ILE A 10 -19.62 32.39 -19.61
N PHE A 11 -20.92 32.43 -19.92
CA PHE A 11 -21.78 31.23 -19.86
C PHE A 11 -21.30 30.13 -20.79
N TYR A 12 -20.99 30.42 -22.06
CA TYR A 12 -20.49 29.41 -23.00
C TYR A 12 -19.11 28.88 -22.60
N CYS A 13 -18.22 29.72 -22.11
CA CYS A 13 -16.91 29.27 -21.58
C CYS A 13 -17.10 28.33 -20.38
N PHE A 14 -17.97 28.68 -19.44
CA PHE A 14 -18.29 27.85 -18.30
C PHE A 14 -18.92 26.52 -18.73
N ALA A 15 -19.90 26.56 -19.63
CA ALA A 15 -20.57 25.37 -20.15
C ALA A 15 -19.59 24.44 -20.87
N ALA A 16 -18.69 25.00 -21.70
CA ALA A 16 -17.66 24.24 -22.38
C ALA A 16 -16.66 23.58 -21.39
N ALA A 17 -16.18 24.34 -20.41
CA ALA A 17 -15.28 23.81 -19.38
C ALA A 17 -15.94 22.69 -18.59
N THR A 18 -17.21 22.87 -18.19
CA THR A 18 -18.00 21.83 -17.48
C THR A 18 -18.19 20.58 -18.34
N ALA A 19 -18.54 20.75 -19.63
CA ALA A 19 -18.72 19.62 -20.54
C ALA A 19 -17.41 18.81 -20.71
N ILE A 20 -16.27 19.50 -20.86
CA ILE A 20 -14.95 18.86 -20.94
C ILE A 20 -14.64 18.11 -19.64
N GLN A 21 -14.91 18.71 -18.50
CA GLN A 21 -14.69 18.09 -17.20
C GLN A 21 -15.55 16.84 -17.00
N VAL A 22 -16.85 16.92 -17.28
CA VAL A 22 -17.76 15.77 -17.20
C VAL A 22 -17.33 14.66 -18.15
N PHE A 23 -16.98 15.00 -19.39
CA PHE A 23 -16.49 14.03 -20.37
C PHE A 23 -15.22 13.34 -19.87
N TYR A 24 -14.24 14.10 -19.36
CA TYR A 24 -12.99 13.56 -18.84
C TYR A 24 -13.22 12.59 -17.67
N TYR A 25 -14.02 13.01 -16.68
CA TYR A 25 -14.34 12.15 -15.55
C TYR A 25 -15.10 10.89 -15.97
N THR A 26 -16.13 11.03 -16.80
CA THR A 26 -16.92 9.89 -17.27
C THR A 26 -16.07 8.91 -18.07
N TRP A 27 -15.23 9.42 -18.98
CA TRP A 27 -14.35 8.59 -19.79
C TRP A 27 -13.28 7.87 -18.94
N PHE A 28 -12.61 8.59 -18.05
CA PHE A 28 -11.52 8.03 -17.27
C PHE A 28 -12.02 7.02 -16.23
N PHE A 29 -13.04 7.38 -15.46
CA PHE A 29 -13.55 6.51 -14.41
C PHE A 29 -14.36 5.34 -14.95
N SER A 30 -15.03 5.46 -16.10
CA SER A 30 -15.69 4.31 -16.72
C SER A 30 -14.70 3.20 -17.09
N ARG A 31 -13.50 3.55 -17.53
CA ARG A 31 -12.47 2.54 -17.85
C ARG A 31 -12.02 1.77 -16.61
N ILE A 32 -11.95 2.43 -15.46
CA ILE A 32 -11.61 1.79 -14.18
C ILE A 32 -12.80 0.95 -13.69
N ALA A 33 -14.02 1.51 -13.69
CA ALA A 33 -15.22 0.83 -13.22
C ALA A 33 -15.56 -0.45 -14.01
N PHE A 34 -15.28 -0.46 -15.32
CA PHE A 34 -15.52 -1.61 -16.20
C PHE A 34 -14.26 -2.43 -16.47
N TYR A 35 -13.17 -2.16 -15.76
CA TYR A 35 -11.95 -2.96 -15.87
C TYR A 35 -12.22 -4.37 -15.34
N LYS A 36 -12.09 -5.37 -16.22
CA LYS A 36 -12.11 -6.78 -15.85
C LYS A 36 -10.69 -7.31 -15.87
N GLN A 37 -10.23 -7.75 -14.73
CA GLN A 37 -8.94 -8.42 -14.62
C GLN A 37 -8.97 -9.67 -15.50
N LYS A 38 -8.04 -9.76 -16.43
CA LYS A 38 -7.89 -10.98 -17.26
C LYS A 38 -7.35 -12.09 -16.38
N PRO A 39 -7.97 -13.29 -16.39
CA PRO A 39 -7.40 -14.43 -15.69
C PRO A 39 -6.00 -14.69 -16.24
N LYS A 40 -5.00 -14.71 -15.37
CA LYS A 40 -3.64 -15.06 -15.77
C LYS A 40 -3.50 -16.56 -15.96
N THR A 41 -2.84 -16.95 -17.01
CA THR A 41 -2.61 -18.36 -17.37
C THR A 41 -1.46 -18.96 -16.54
N GLN A 42 -0.65 -18.15 -15.89
CA GLN A 42 0.44 -18.56 -15.00
C GLN A 42 0.42 -17.72 -13.74
N THR A 43 0.35 -18.37 -12.59
CA THR A 43 0.62 -17.76 -11.28
C THR A 43 2.13 -17.58 -11.16
N GLN A 44 2.57 -16.35 -10.92
CA GLN A 44 3.96 -16.09 -10.59
C GLN A 44 4.09 -16.17 -9.06
N ASP A 45 4.92 -17.09 -8.60
CA ASP A 45 5.12 -17.32 -7.17
C ASP A 45 6.51 -16.80 -6.75
N HIS A 46 6.74 -15.49 -6.93
CA HIS A 46 7.98 -14.86 -6.49
C HIS A 46 8.03 -14.75 -4.97
N PRO A 47 9.20 -14.98 -4.35
CA PRO A 47 9.38 -14.65 -2.94
C PRO A 47 9.07 -13.16 -2.65
N VAL A 48 8.36 -12.88 -1.55
CA VAL A 48 7.84 -11.54 -1.24
C VAL A 48 8.34 -11.06 0.13
N SER A 49 8.77 -9.79 0.22
CA SER A 49 8.98 -9.09 1.48
C SER A 49 7.83 -8.11 1.70
N VAL A 50 7.01 -8.35 2.73
CA VAL A 50 5.96 -7.43 3.16
C VAL A 50 6.57 -6.42 4.11
N ILE A 51 6.45 -5.12 3.82
CA ILE A 51 7.03 -4.04 4.63
C ILE A 51 5.93 -3.27 5.31
N ILE A 52 6.03 -3.14 6.63
CA ILE A 52 5.12 -2.38 7.48
C ILE A 52 5.93 -1.39 8.30
N CYS A 53 5.61 -0.09 8.18
CA CYS A 53 6.18 0.95 9.02
C CYS A 53 5.15 1.38 10.06
N ALA A 54 5.48 1.29 11.33
CA ALA A 54 4.61 1.63 12.44
C ALA A 54 5.26 2.68 13.35
N ARG A 55 4.43 3.61 13.82
CA ARG A 55 4.80 4.56 14.86
C ARG A 55 3.59 4.85 15.73
N ASP A 56 3.67 4.48 17.00
CA ASP A 56 2.58 4.61 17.96
C ASP A 56 1.29 3.94 17.45
N GLU A 57 1.40 2.65 17.06
CA GLU A 57 0.36 1.85 16.39
C GLU A 57 0.11 0.52 17.14
N ASP A 58 0.24 0.50 18.46
CA ASP A 58 0.17 -0.71 19.30
C ASP A 58 -1.16 -1.47 19.09
N GLU A 59 -2.32 -0.79 19.16
CA GLU A 59 -3.62 -1.42 18.96
C GLU A 59 -3.77 -2.01 17.54
N ASN A 60 -3.28 -1.29 16.53
CA ASN A 60 -3.35 -1.73 15.15
C ASN A 60 -2.42 -2.91 14.88
N LEU A 61 -1.20 -2.86 15.39
CA LEU A 61 -0.24 -3.98 15.30
C LEU A 61 -0.79 -5.25 15.99
N ALA A 62 -1.35 -5.13 17.19
CA ALA A 62 -1.93 -6.27 17.90
C ALA A 62 -3.08 -6.91 17.12
N ARG A 63 -3.93 -6.10 16.50
CA ARG A 63 -5.13 -6.56 15.78
C ARG A 63 -4.85 -7.05 14.37
N ASN A 64 -4.02 -6.34 13.59
CA ASN A 64 -3.93 -6.51 12.14
C ASN A 64 -2.71 -7.33 11.71
N LEU A 65 -1.56 -7.17 12.39
CA LEU A 65 -0.31 -7.83 12.01
C LEU A 65 -0.40 -9.38 12.01
N PRO A 66 -1.12 -10.04 12.96
CA PRO A 66 -1.31 -11.49 12.88
C PRO A 66 -1.92 -11.95 11.55
N GLY A 67 -2.87 -11.19 10.97
CA GLY A 67 -3.47 -11.49 9.67
C GLY A 67 -2.46 -11.45 8.51
N VAL A 68 -1.45 -10.59 8.60
CA VAL A 68 -0.35 -10.54 7.61
C VAL A 68 0.63 -11.70 7.80
N LEU A 69 0.81 -12.16 9.05
CA LEU A 69 1.78 -13.22 9.38
C LEU A 69 1.28 -14.64 9.09
N VAL A 70 -0.03 -14.83 8.88
CA VAL A 70 -0.65 -16.15 8.62
C VAL A 70 -1.14 -16.32 7.18
N GLN A 71 -0.52 -15.65 6.22
CA GLN A 71 -0.91 -15.71 4.81
C GLN A 71 -0.61 -17.10 4.21
N THR A 72 -1.57 -17.61 3.43
CA THR A 72 -1.41 -18.79 2.60
C THR A 72 -0.78 -18.39 1.27
N TYR A 73 0.50 -18.68 1.12
CA TYR A 73 1.26 -18.31 -0.07
C TYR A 73 2.17 -19.47 -0.51
N PRO A 74 2.15 -19.90 -1.78
CA PRO A 74 2.88 -21.08 -2.25
C PRO A 74 4.41 -20.92 -2.26
N SER A 75 4.90 -19.68 -2.31
CA SER A 75 6.33 -19.37 -2.21
C SER A 75 6.69 -18.85 -0.82
N THR A 76 7.94 -18.47 -0.62
CA THR A 76 8.40 -17.90 0.65
C THR A 76 8.02 -16.44 0.76
N TYR A 77 7.68 -16.00 1.98
CA TYR A 77 7.54 -14.59 2.29
C TYR A 77 8.11 -14.27 3.67
N GLU A 78 8.47 -13.03 3.86
CA GLU A 78 8.82 -12.45 5.15
C GLU A 78 8.00 -11.18 5.39
N VAL A 79 7.91 -10.79 6.65
CA VAL A 79 7.30 -9.52 7.06
C VAL A 79 8.38 -8.71 7.77
N VAL A 80 8.68 -7.53 7.25
CA VAL A 80 9.64 -6.58 7.80
C VAL A 80 8.85 -5.46 8.48
N ALA A 81 8.77 -5.50 9.80
CA ALA A 81 8.11 -4.48 10.59
C ALA A 81 9.15 -3.48 11.12
N VAL A 82 9.02 -2.23 10.68
CA VAL A 82 9.90 -1.13 11.10
C VAL A 82 9.19 -0.29 12.15
N ASN A 83 9.66 -0.37 13.38
CA ASN A 83 9.20 0.48 14.48
C ASN A 83 9.94 1.82 14.44
N ASP A 84 9.25 2.89 14.04
CA ASP A 84 9.80 4.25 13.93
C ASP A 84 9.78 4.97 15.28
N ASN A 85 10.52 4.44 16.24
CA ASN A 85 10.69 5.04 17.58
C ASN A 85 9.34 5.32 18.27
N SER A 86 8.48 4.30 18.35
CA SER A 86 7.23 4.35 19.10
C SER A 86 7.46 4.54 20.60
N VAL A 87 6.58 5.29 21.24
CA VAL A 87 6.58 5.52 22.69
C VAL A 87 5.50 4.72 23.43
N ASP A 88 4.60 4.06 22.68
CA ASP A 88 3.56 3.16 23.13
C ASP A 88 4.06 1.71 23.28
N ASP A 89 3.14 0.74 23.38
CA ASP A 89 3.44 -0.68 23.53
C ASP A 89 3.80 -1.39 22.20
N SER A 90 3.89 -0.67 21.07
CA SER A 90 4.23 -1.23 19.74
C SER A 90 5.47 -2.12 19.77
N LYS A 91 6.50 -1.69 20.46
CA LYS A 91 7.76 -2.46 20.59
C LYS A 91 7.54 -3.81 21.24
N TYR A 92 6.80 -3.85 22.34
CA TYR A 92 6.54 -5.09 23.08
C TYR A 92 5.70 -6.06 22.26
N ILE A 93 4.67 -5.56 21.57
CA ILE A 93 3.81 -6.35 20.70
C ILE A 93 4.63 -6.98 19.56
N LEU A 94 5.47 -6.20 18.89
CA LEU A 94 6.33 -6.71 17.83
C LEU A 94 7.31 -7.79 18.33
N GLN A 95 7.87 -7.62 19.52
CA GLN A 95 8.76 -8.60 20.12
C GLN A 95 8.04 -9.90 20.49
N GLU A 96 6.81 -9.83 21.03
CA GLU A 96 6.00 -11.03 21.32
C GLU A 96 5.61 -11.77 20.04
N LEU A 97 5.17 -11.06 19.02
CA LEU A 97 4.84 -11.69 17.73
C LEU A 97 6.07 -12.32 17.07
N LYS A 98 7.25 -11.70 17.17
CA LYS A 98 8.51 -12.27 16.65
C LYS A 98 8.89 -13.59 17.29
N LYS A 99 8.55 -13.82 18.57
CA LYS A 99 8.81 -15.11 19.23
C LYS A 99 7.97 -16.24 18.61
N THR A 100 6.75 -15.92 18.17
CA THR A 100 5.81 -16.88 17.58
C THR A 100 6.03 -17.06 16.07
N PHE A 101 6.29 -15.97 15.35
CA PHE A 101 6.38 -15.96 13.88
C PHE A 101 7.81 -15.75 13.41
N LYS A 102 8.44 -16.82 12.91
CA LYS A 102 9.82 -16.76 12.39
C LYS A 102 9.96 -15.93 11.10
N SER A 103 8.86 -15.74 10.38
CA SER A 103 8.79 -14.89 9.18
C SER A 103 8.82 -13.40 9.51
N LEU A 104 8.62 -12.99 10.78
CA LEU A 104 8.65 -11.59 11.18
C LEU A 104 10.07 -11.14 11.48
N ASN A 105 10.53 -10.13 10.77
CA ASN A 105 11.74 -9.38 11.05
C ASN A 105 11.37 -8.00 11.62
N VAL A 106 11.84 -7.68 12.82
CA VAL A 106 11.55 -6.42 13.51
C VAL A 106 12.79 -5.54 13.50
N ILE A 107 12.64 -4.33 13.04
CA ILE A 107 13.68 -3.30 12.99
C ILE A 107 13.26 -2.15 13.91
N GLU A 108 14.09 -1.85 14.90
CA GLU A 108 13.88 -0.75 15.83
C GLU A 108 14.70 0.47 15.38
N LEU A 109 14.03 1.57 15.09
CA LEU A 109 14.71 2.84 14.81
C LEU A 109 14.80 3.67 16.08
N THR A 110 15.95 4.28 16.30
CA THR A 110 16.18 5.21 17.41
C THR A 110 16.16 6.66 16.92
N HIS A 111 15.88 7.61 17.84
CA HIS A 111 15.84 9.04 17.51
C HIS A 111 17.12 9.56 16.86
N GLU A 112 18.28 9.04 17.27
CA GLU A 112 19.59 9.48 16.79
C GLU A 112 19.82 9.17 15.30
N ALA A 113 19.12 8.18 14.75
CA ALA A 113 19.21 7.79 13.35
C ALA A 113 18.32 8.65 12.42
N LYS A 114 17.49 9.53 12.97
CA LYS A 114 16.44 10.21 12.19
C LYS A 114 16.90 11.59 11.70
N LEU A 115 17.65 11.61 10.59
CA LEU A 115 17.97 12.85 9.84
C LEU A 115 16.79 13.38 9.00
N ILE A 116 15.80 12.54 8.70
CA ILE A 116 14.66 12.86 7.81
C ILE A 116 13.35 12.57 8.55
N SER A 117 12.50 13.58 8.66
CA SER A 117 11.15 13.44 9.23
C SER A 117 10.20 12.73 8.25
N GLY A 118 9.31 11.87 8.77
CA GLY A 118 8.23 11.22 8.02
C GLY A 118 8.49 9.74 7.67
N LYS A 119 7.53 9.13 6.96
CA LYS A 119 7.51 7.69 6.61
C LYS A 119 8.62 7.26 5.62
N LYS A 120 9.28 8.20 4.91
CA LYS A 120 10.27 7.86 3.87
C LYS A 120 11.50 7.14 4.44
N TYR A 121 11.99 7.59 5.59
CA TYR A 121 13.17 7.00 6.19
C TYR A 121 12.92 5.58 6.71
N PRO A 122 11.89 5.31 7.55
CA PRO A 122 11.56 3.94 7.96
C PRO A 122 11.34 3.01 6.77
N LEU A 123 10.62 3.47 5.75
CA LEU A 123 10.38 2.69 4.54
C LEU A 123 11.69 2.35 3.80
N SER A 124 12.60 3.31 3.66
CA SER A 124 13.90 3.06 3.01
C SER A 124 14.75 2.03 3.75
N ILE A 125 14.67 2.01 5.08
CA ILE A 125 15.33 0.98 5.89
C ILE A 125 14.64 -0.38 5.71
N GLY A 126 13.30 -0.42 5.73
CA GLY A 126 12.54 -1.65 5.47
C GLY A 126 12.88 -2.27 4.11
N ILE A 127 12.95 -1.45 3.06
CA ILE A 127 13.36 -1.88 1.71
C ILE A 127 14.79 -2.44 1.71
N LYS A 128 15.72 -1.75 2.36
CA LYS A 128 17.13 -2.17 2.42
C LYS A 128 17.34 -3.49 3.16
N GLU A 129 16.57 -3.72 4.21
CA GLU A 129 16.66 -4.93 5.04
C GLU A 129 15.81 -6.10 4.51
N SER A 130 15.03 -5.87 3.44
CA SER A 130 14.25 -6.89 2.77
C SER A 130 15.14 -7.87 2.02
N ARG A 131 14.78 -9.17 2.07
CA ARG A 131 15.52 -10.26 1.44
C ARG A 131 15.09 -10.56 0.01
N HIS A 132 13.88 -10.13 -0.35
CA HIS A 132 13.27 -10.47 -1.64
C HIS A 132 13.14 -9.23 -2.51
N GLU A 133 13.21 -9.42 -3.83
CA GLU A 133 13.11 -8.32 -4.80
C GLU A 133 11.68 -7.79 -4.92
N VAL A 134 10.69 -8.68 -4.76
CA VAL A 134 9.29 -8.26 -4.79
C VAL A 134 8.88 -7.75 -3.43
N LEU A 135 8.50 -6.48 -3.37
CA LEU A 135 8.13 -5.78 -2.15
C LEU A 135 6.63 -5.51 -2.14
N LEU A 136 5.98 -5.83 -1.04
CA LEU A 136 4.58 -5.54 -0.79
C LEU A 136 4.48 -4.57 0.39
N LEU A 137 4.02 -3.35 0.11
CA LEU A 137 3.93 -2.30 1.12
C LEU A 137 2.51 -2.24 1.67
N THR A 138 2.39 -2.18 3.00
CA THR A 138 1.11 -1.97 3.67
C THR A 138 1.29 -1.16 4.95
N ASP A 139 0.25 -0.49 5.41
CA ASP A 139 0.26 0.27 6.65
C ASP A 139 -0.16 -0.63 7.84
N ALA A 140 0.18 -0.24 9.06
CA ALA A 140 -0.15 -1.00 10.28
C ALA A 140 -1.67 -1.04 10.58
N ASP A 141 -2.41 -0.03 10.12
CA ASP A 141 -3.86 0.07 10.25
C ASP A 141 -4.64 -0.72 9.19
N CYS A 142 -3.95 -1.30 8.20
CA CYS A 142 -4.55 -2.09 7.14
C CYS A 142 -4.73 -3.56 7.54
N VAL A 143 -5.88 -4.13 7.15
CA VAL A 143 -6.21 -5.54 7.38
C VAL A 143 -6.24 -6.27 6.04
N PRO A 144 -5.48 -7.38 5.88
CA PRO A 144 -5.61 -8.21 4.70
C PRO A 144 -7.04 -8.70 4.50
N ALA A 145 -7.59 -8.54 3.30
CA ALA A 145 -8.96 -8.94 2.99
C ALA A 145 -9.20 -10.46 3.09
N SER A 146 -8.13 -11.25 3.03
CA SER A 146 -8.18 -12.71 3.16
C SER A 146 -6.78 -13.28 3.42
N GLU A 147 -6.72 -14.57 3.79
CA GLU A 147 -5.46 -15.33 3.90
C GLU A 147 -4.71 -15.51 2.56
N PHE A 148 -5.34 -15.17 1.43
CA PHE A 148 -4.74 -15.23 0.09
C PHE A 148 -4.36 -13.83 -0.44
N TRP A 149 -4.22 -12.84 0.43
CA TRP A 149 -3.96 -11.46 0.01
C TRP A 149 -2.64 -11.32 -0.74
N ILE A 150 -1.54 -11.93 -0.26
CA ILE A 150 -0.24 -11.92 -0.96
C ILE A 150 -0.38 -12.55 -2.34
N GLN A 151 -1.08 -13.70 -2.44
CA GLN A 151 -1.29 -14.38 -3.72
C GLN A 151 -2.06 -13.50 -4.71
N LYS A 152 -3.14 -12.84 -4.25
CA LYS A 152 -3.93 -11.95 -5.11
C LYS A 152 -3.13 -10.76 -5.62
N MET A 153 -2.24 -10.20 -4.80
CA MET A 153 -1.34 -9.13 -5.21
C MET A 153 -0.34 -9.65 -6.26
N GLN A 154 0.22 -10.85 -6.05
CA GLN A 154 1.10 -11.49 -7.02
C GLN A 154 0.39 -11.85 -8.33
N ASP A 155 -0.86 -12.29 -8.28
CA ASP A 155 -1.65 -12.58 -9.48
C ASP A 155 -1.87 -11.33 -10.35
N ALA A 156 -1.82 -10.15 -9.78
CA ALA A 156 -1.88 -8.89 -10.51
C ALA A 156 -0.50 -8.45 -11.06
N TYR A 157 0.60 -9.00 -10.56
CA TYR A 157 1.97 -8.69 -10.99
C TYR A 157 2.32 -9.44 -12.29
N ASP A 158 3.10 -8.80 -13.17
CA ASP A 158 3.57 -9.36 -14.44
C ASP A 158 4.96 -8.80 -14.74
N GLU A 159 5.81 -9.51 -15.47
CA GLU A 159 7.15 -9.05 -15.87
C GLU A 159 7.17 -7.65 -16.53
N LYS A 160 6.02 -7.21 -17.08
CA LYS A 160 5.84 -5.89 -17.69
C LYS A 160 5.23 -4.85 -16.74
N ILE A 161 4.86 -5.24 -15.52
CA ILE A 161 4.19 -4.40 -14.54
C ILE A 161 5.15 -4.20 -13.37
N GLU A 162 5.62 -2.99 -13.18
CA GLU A 162 6.53 -2.64 -12.10
C GLU A 162 5.79 -2.32 -10.79
N PHE A 163 4.52 -1.90 -10.86
CA PHE A 163 3.71 -1.52 -9.70
C PHE A 163 2.30 -2.09 -9.79
N VAL A 164 1.81 -2.63 -8.67
CA VAL A 164 0.45 -3.11 -8.49
C VAL A 164 -0.15 -2.39 -7.28
N PHE A 165 -1.39 -1.91 -7.41
CA PHE A 165 -2.17 -1.33 -6.33
C PHE A 165 -3.38 -2.21 -6.05
N GLY A 166 -3.66 -2.48 -4.76
CA GLY A 166 -4.79 -3.26 -4.27
C GLY A 166 -5.66 -2.50 -3.30
#